data_8cbf57ad31c3abb8946330b99952f57e
#
_entry.id   8cbf57ad31c3abb8946330b99952f57e
#
_cell.length_a   1.000
_cell.length_b   1.000
_cell.length_c   1.000
_cell.angle_alpha   90.00
_cell.angle_beta   90.00
_cell.angle_gamma   90.00
#
_symmetry.space_group_name_H-M   'P 1'
#
loop_
_entity.id
_entity.type
_entity.pdbx_description
1 polymer ?
#
loop_
_entity_poly.entity_id
_entity_poly.type
_entity_poly.pdbx_seq_one_letter_code
_entity_poly.pdbx_strand_id
1 'polypeptide(L)'
;MFIASVSPNTQERQEEKAMKRFFGTDSPLFRFMTILLELAEINLLFILCSVPIVTIGASYAAMTDSMNEMHVHGEGCFSAKRFFQVFKKSLKPMIPIGIVILACCVGLGFASNYVLQTMEGTSRILFCGIYVVLFLILSGIFQYSAFIAAKTEKWNKDYLKNSFLLALAKFPLVILTTLLSASVLSVLMMSVSLMFHMLPVIFLFWFSCPAYVCVGLHRKALKPLLPELFSEEEE
;
A
#
# COMPACT_ATOMS: atom_id res chain seq x y z
N MET A 1 63.06 -15.56 17.38
CA MET A 1 62.28 -14.33 17.54
C MET A 1 60.81 -14.74 17.52
N PHE A 2 60.22 -15.02 18.71
CA PHE A 2 58.84 -15.49 18.86
C PHE A 2 57.94 -14.25 18.87
N ILE A 3 57.11 -14.11 17.83
CA ILE A 3 56.05 -13.15 17.85
C ILE A 3 54.93 -13.77 18.70
N ALA A 4 54.79 -13.28 19.94
CA ALA A 4 53.69 -13.63 20.82
C ALA A 4 52.38 -13.17 20.16
N SER A 5 51.54 -14.10 19.77
CA SER A 5 50.16 -13.83 19.37
C SER A 5 49.40 -13.30 20.61
N VAL A 6 49.22 -12.00 20.69
CA VAL A 6 48.38 -11.38 21.71
C VAL A 6 46.94 -11.88 21.47
N SER A 7 46.45 -12.71 22.38
CA SER A 7 45.05 -13.12 22.37
C SER A 7 44.19 -11.89 22.66
N PRO A 8 43.19 -11.58 21.82
CA PRO A 8 42.35 -10.40 22.05
C PRO A 8 41.65 -10.49 23.41
N ASN A 9 41.70 -9.37 24.16
CA ASN A 9 41.11 -9.22 25.49
C ASN A 9 39.61 -9.57 25.44
N THR A 10 39.07 -10.09 26.54
CA THR A 10 37.66 -10.49 26.68
C THR A 10 36.71 -9.33 26.31
N GLN A 11 37.12 -8.09 26.56
CA GLN A 11 36.37 -6.88 26.19
C GLN A 11 36.35 -6.68 24.66
N GLU A 12 37.49 -6.81 23.98
CA GLU A 12 37.55 -6.70 22.50
C GLU A 12 36.69 -7.75 21.81
N ARG A 13 36.66 -8.98 22.35
CA ARG A 13 35.78 -10.05 21.85
C ARG A 13 34.29 -9.76 22.10
N GLN A 14 33.96 -9.08 23.18
CA GLN A 14 32.57 -8.68 23.46
C GLN A 14 32.15 -7.53 22.58
N GLU A 15 33.00 -6.56 22.33
CA GLU A 15 32.75 -5.44 21.41
C GLU A 15 32.66 -5.93 19.96
N GLU A 16 33.52 -6.84 19.53
CA GLU A 16 33.45 -7.44 18.20
C GLU A 16 32.17 -8.27 18.02
N LYS A 17 31.75 -9.03 19.03
CA LYS A 17 30.47 -9.76 19.02
C LYS A 17 29.27 -8.83 19.03
N ALA A 18 29.31 -7.74 19.80
CA ALA A 18 28.27 -6.73 19.82
C ALA A 18 28.18 -6.01 18.45
N MET A 19 29.32 -5.66 17.88
CA MET A 19 29.39 -5.01 16.56
C MET A 19 28.91 -5.96 15.45
N LYS A 20 29.29 -7.23 15.45
CA LYS A 20 28.77 -8.25 14.53
C LYS A 20 27.25 -8.49 14.71
N ARG A 21 26.76 -8.35 15.93
CA ARG A 21 25.31 -8.47 16.23
C ARG A 21 24.51 -7.24 15.77
N PHE A 22 25.13 -6.04 15.76
CA PHE A 22 24.51 -4.80 15.27
C PHE A 22 24.63 -4.62 13.76
N PHE A 23 25.75 -5.04 13.15
CA PHE A 23 26.03 -4.85 11.72
C PHE A 23 26.03 -6.16 10.92
N GLY A 24 25.73 -7.31 11.55
CA GLY A 24 25.56 -8.58 10.84
C GLY A 24 24.34 -8.58 9.94
N THR A 25 24.35 -9.38 8.88
CA THR A 25 23.24 -9.57 7.94
C THR A 25 21.92 -9.98 8.63
N ASP A 26 22.00 -10.58 9.83
CA ASP A 26 20.85 -11.00 10.65
C ASP A 26 20.43 -9.94 11.68
N SER A 27 21.03 -8.75 11.66
CA SER A 27 20.70 -7.71 12.62
C SER A 27 19.32 -7.08 12.32
N PRO A 28 18.56 -6.70 13.35
CA PRO A 28 17.28 -6.04 13.16
C PRO A 28 17.41 -4.71 12.37
N LEU A 29 18.57 -4.06 12.47
CA LEU A 29 18.88 -2.85 11.70
C LEU A 29 19.00 -3.16 10.20
N PHE A 30 19.71 -4.24 9.85
CA PHE A 30 19.87 -4.66 8.46
C PHE A 30 18.53 -5.04 7.84
N ARG A 31 17.72 -5.81 8.57
CA ARG A 31 16.35 -6.16 8.17
C ARG A 31 15.49 -4.91 7.91
N PHE A 32 15.52 -3.94 8.82
CA PHE A 32 14.79 -2.69 8.66
C PHE A 32 15.26 -1.92 7.41
N MET A 33 16.58 -1.85 7.16
CA MET A 33 17.13 -1.20 5.97
C MET A 33 16.72 -1.93 4.68
N THR A 34 16.71 -3.27 4.68
CA THR A 34 16.26 -4.07 3.54
C THR A 34 14.78 -3.80 3.22
N ILE A 35 13.92 -3.80 4.23
CA ILE A 35 12.50 -3.45 4.06
C ILE A 35 12.33 -2.04 3.48
N LEU A 36 13.10 -1.05 3.98
CA LEU A 36 13.03 0.31 3.45
C LEU A 36 13.47 0.37 1.97
N LEU A 37 14.53 -0.35 1.59
CA LEU A 37 14.97 -0.40 0.20
C LEU A 37 13.91 -1.03 -0.70
N GLU A 38 13.33 -2.16 -0.30
CA GLU A 38 12.25 -2.81 -1.05
C GLU A 38 11.03 -1.91 -1.19
N LEU A 39 10.63 -1.22 -0.11
CA LEU A 39 9.53 -0.25 -0.15
C LEU A 39 9.82 0.92 -1.10
N ALA A 40 11.08 1.38 -1.15
CA ALA A 40 11.49 2.44 -2.07
C ALA A 40 11.43 1.95 -3.53
N GLU A 41 11.90 0.73 -3.81
CA GLU A 41 11.84 0.12 -5.14
C GLU A 41 10.39 -0.08 -5.60
N ILE A 42 9.52 -0.61 -4.74
CA ILE A 42 8.09 -0.78 -5.01
C ILE A 42 7.43 0.57 -5.29
N ASN A 43 7.74 1.60 -4.50
CA ASN A 43 7.19 2.93 -4.69
C ASN A 43 7.61 3.55 -6.03
N LEU A 44 8.88 3.40 -6.40
CA LEU A 44 9.40 3.89 -7.66
C LEU A 44 8.71 3.21 -8.85
N LEU A 45 8.56 1.89 -8.81
CA LEU A 45 7.85 1.13 -9.83
C LEU A 45 6.36 1.51 -9.89
N PHE A 46 5.73 1.70 -8.73
CA PHE A 46 4.34 2.17 -8.65
C PHE A 46 4.18 3.52 -9.35
N ILE A 47 5.02 4.51 -9.04
CA ILE A 47 4.97 5.85 -9.66
C ILE A 47 5.19 5.74 -11.16
N LEU A 48 6.20 4.99 -11.60
CA LEU A 48 6.53 4.82 -13.02
C LEU A 48 5.37 4.19 -13.80
N CYS A 49 4.76 3.13 -13.26
CA CYS A 49 3.63 2.43 -13.89
C CYS A 49 2.31 3.20 -13.76
N SER A 50 2.22 4.21 -12.89
CA SER A 50 1.04 5.06 -12.69
C SER A 50 1.05 6.33 -13.52
N VAL A 51 2.11 6.58 -14.32
CA VAL A 51 2.18 7.75 -15.21
C VAL A 51 0.94 7.85 -16.13
N PRO A 52 0.45 6.78 -16.76
CA PRO A 52 -0.87 6.80 -17.35
C PRO A 52 -1.93 6.64 -16.24
N ILE A 53 -2.79 7.65 -16.05
CA ILE A 53 -3.82 7.66 -14.99
C ILE A 53 -4.69 6.40 -15.02
N VAL A 54 -4.97 5.85 -16.20
CA VAL A 54 -5.79 4.64 -16.37
C VAL A 54 -5.15 3.37 -15.81
N THR A 55 -3.83 3.36 -15.61
CA THR A 55 -3.08 2.19 -15.10
C THR A 55 -2.85 2.23 -13.59
N ILE A 56 -3.25 3.32 -12.90
CA ILE A 56 -3.08 3.46 -11.44
C ILE A 56 -3.66 2.25 -10.69
N GLY A 57 -4.83 1.74 -11.10
CA GLY A 57 -5.45 0.59 -10.47
C GLY A 57 -4.60 -0.68 -10.59
N ALA A 58 -4.03 -0.94 -11.76
CA ALA A 58 -3.17 -2.10 -11.99
C ALA A 58 -1.83 -1.97 -11.27
N SER A 59 -1.26 -0.76 -11.23
CA SER A 59 -0.03 -0.46 -10.47
C SER A 59 -0.26 -0.68 -8.97
N TYR A 60 -1.42 -0.25 -8.47
CA TYR A 60 -1.80 -0.45 -7.07
C TYR A 60 -1.99 -1.94 -6.74
N ALA A 61 -2.58 -2.73 -7.65
CA ALA A 61 -2.69 -4.18 -7.48
C ALA A 61 -1.32 -4.86 -7.43
N ALA A 62 -0.39 -4.49 -8.32
CA ALA A 62 0.98 -5.01 -8.32
C ALA A 62 1.75 -4.63 -7.04
N MET A 63 1.58 -3.39 -6.57
CA MET A 63 2.12 -2.92 -5.30
C MET A 63 1.58 -3.74 -4.13
N THR A 64 0.27 -3.99 -4.10
CA THR A 64 -0.42 -4.78 -3.08
C THR A 64 0.10 -6.22 -3.03
N ASP A 65 0.31 -6.86 -4.19
CA ASP A 65 0.89 -8.21 -4.27
C ASP A 65 2.32 -8.25 -3.73
N SER A 66 3.18 -7.33 -4.17
CA SER A 66 4.57 -7.25 -3.70
C SER A 66 4.65 -7.07 -2.18
N MET A 67 3.80 -6.24 -1.60
CA MET A 67 3.74 -6.05 -0.15
C MET A 67 3.18 -7.26 0.58
N ASN A 68 2.21 -7.97 -0.02
CA ASN A 68 1.71 -9.21 0.56
C ASN A 68 2.81 -10.28 0.61
N GLU A 69 3.65 -10.38 -0.44
CA GLU A 69 4.82 -11.27 -0.43
C GLU A 69 5.80 -10.93 0.70
N MET A 70 6.10 -9.65 0.90
CA MET A 70 6.95 -9.22 2.02
C MET A 70 6.37 -9.59 3.38
N HIS A 71 5.04 -9.61 3.52
CA HIS A 71 4.38 -10.07 4.75
C HIS A 71 4.41 -11.59 4.94
N VAL A 72 4.56 -12.37 3.86
CA VAL A 72 4.62 -13.85 3.89
C VAL A 72 6.04 -14.34 4.09
N HIS A 73 6.94 -13.89 3.24
CA HIS A 73 8.29 -14.42 3.12
C HIS A 73 9.35 -13.57 3.84
N GLY A 74 8.97 -12.40 4.34
CA GLY A 74 9.88 -11.47 5.02
C GLY A 74 10.63 -10.57 4.05
N GLU A 75 11.74 -10.02 4.53
CA GLU A 75 12.63 -9.16 3.76
C GLU A 75 13.44 -9.92 2.71
N GLY A 76 13.81 -9.25 1.62
CA GLY A 76 14.64 -9.81 0.53
C GLY A 76 13.85 -10.59 -0.51
N CYS A 77 12.51 -10.60 -0.44
CA CYS A 77 11.69 -11.37 -1.38
C CYS A 77 11.17 -10.55 -2.56
N PHE A 78 11.37 -9.24 -2.56
CA PHE A 78 10.86 -8.39 -3.64
C PHE A 78 11.49 -8.74 -4.99
N SER A 79 10.64 -8.83 -6.01
CA SER A 79 11.06 -9.07 -7.40
C SER A 79 10.34 -8.12 -8.36
N ALA A 80 11.10 -7.24 -9.00
CA ALA A 80 10.59 -6.33 -10.03
C ALA A 80 9.93 -7.10 -11.20
N LYS A 81 10.47 -8.27 -11.57
CA LYS A 81 9.87 -9.13 -12.60
C LYS A 81 8.46 -9.56 -12.22
N ARG A 82 8.25 -9.98 -10.97
CA ARG A 82 6.95 -10.37 -10.44
C ARG A 82 5.99 -9.17 -10.42
N PHE A 83 6.47 -8.00 -9.98
CA PHE A 83 5.69 -6.77 -10.03
C PHE A 83 5.12 -6.51 -11.42
N PHE A 84 5.95 -6.56 -12.47
CA PHE A 84 5.49 -6.37 -13.85
C PHE A 84 4.56 -7.47 -14.36
N GLN A 85 4.73 -8.71 -13.90
CA GLN A 85 3.81 -9.81 -14.25
C GLN A 85 2.42 -9.55 -13.67
N VAL A 86 2.32 -9.21 -12.39
CA VAL A 86 1.05 -8.89 -11.72
C VAL A 86 0.45 -7.61 -12.30
N PHE A 87 1.27 -6.58 -12.59
CA PHE A 87 0.82 -5.37 -13.26
C PHE A 87 0.12 -5.68 -14.58
N LYS A 88 0.77 -6.44 -15.48
CA LYS A 88 0.19 -6.83 -16.78
C LYS A 88 -1.09 -7.64 -16.64
N LYS A 89 -1.11 -8.59 -15.71
CA LYS A 89 -2.27 -9.42 -15.39
C LYS A 89 -3.46 -8.56 -14.92
N SER A 90 -3.20 -7.59 -14.05
CA SER A 90 -4.20 -6.74 -13.43
C SER A 90 -4.72 -5.61 -14.35
N LEU A 91 -4.07 -5.33 -15.49
CA LEU A 91 -4.52 -4.28 -16.41
C LEU A 91 -5.97 -4.51 -16.89
N LYS A 92 -6.29 -5.74 -17.34
CA LYS A 92 -7.62 -6.05 -17.87
C LYS A 92 -8.75 -5.79 -16.87
N PRO A 93 -8.68 -6.30 -15.61
CA PRO A 93 -9.72 -6.08 -14.62
C PRO A 93 -9.71 -4.65 -14.05
N MET A 94 -8.55 -4.05 -13.83
CA MET A 94 -8.46 -2.80 -13.08
C MET A 94 -8.69 -1.54 -13.93
N ILE A 95 -8.46 -1.57 -15.25
CA ILE A 95 -8.72 -0.41 -16.12
C ILE A 95 -10.20 0.01 -16.07
N PRO A 96 -11.18 -0.87 -16.37
CA PRO A 96 -12.59 -0.44 -16.34
C PRO A 96 -13.05 -0.05 -14.94
N ILE A 97 -12.60 -0.75 -13.90
CA ILE A 97 -12.94 -0.40 -12.50
C ILE A 97 -12.34 0.96 -12.14
N GLY A 98 -11.07 1.20 -12.48
CA GLY A 98 -10.39 2.44 -12.20
C GLY A 98 -11.06 3.64 -12.89
N ILE A 99 -11.47 3.50 -14.16
CA ILE A 99 -12.18 4.55 -14.90
C ILE A 99 -13.53 4.87 -14.25
N VAL A 100 -14.32 3.84 -13.89
CA VAL A 100 -15.63 4.05 -13.23
C VAL A 100 -15.45 4.73 -11.87
N ILE A 101 -14.51 4.25 -11.05
CA ILE A 101 -14.26 4.84 -9.74
C ILE A 101 -13.74 6.27 -9.88
N LEU A 102 -12.84 6.54 -10.82
CA LEU A 102 -12.33 7.90 -11.10
C LEU A 102 -13.48 8.83 -11.51
N ALA A 103 -14.34 8.40 -12.42
CA ALA A 103 -15.49 9.18 -12.84
C ALA A 103 -16.45 9.48 -11.67
N CYS A 104 -16.72 8.48 -10.82
CA CYS A 104 -17.51 8.65 -9.60
C CYS A 104 -16.86 9.63 -8.62
N CYS A 105 -15.55 9.52 -8.38
CA CYS A 105 -14.82 10.43 -7.49
C CYS A 105 -14.82 11.87 -8.00
N VAL A 106 -14.63 12.07 -9.30
CA VAL A 106 -14.73 13.40 -9.95
C VAL A 106 -16.15 13.96 -9.80
N GLY A 107 -17.18 13.16 -10.08
CA GLY A 107 -18.58 13.56 -9.90
C GLY A 107 -18.90 13.93 -8.45
N LEU A 108 -18.44 13.14 -7.47
CA LEU A 108 -18.60 13.46 -6.04
C LEU A 108 -17.85 14.75 -5.66
N GLY A 109 -16.68 15.00 -6.22
CA GLY A 109 -15.92 16.22 -6.01
C GLY A 109 -16.66 17.47 -6.51
N PHE A 110 -17.22 17.41 -7.71
CA PHE A 110 -18.06 18.51 -8.24
C PHE A 110 -19.32 18.71 -7.42
N ALA A 111 -20.04 17.64 -7.06
CA ALA A 111 -21.24 17.70 -6.25
C ALA A 111 -20.96 18.27 -4.85
N SER A 112 -19.86 17.84 -4.23
CA SER A 112 -19.40 18.35 -2.93
C SER A 112 -19.10 19.87 -3.00
N ASN A 113 -18.38 20.30 -4.03
CA ASN A 113 -18.06 21.72 -4.23
C ASN A 113 -19.34 22.56 -4.44
N TYR A 114 -20.28 22.06 -5.24
CA TYR A 114 -21.57 22.71 -5.44
C TYR A 114 -22.34 22.90 -4.12
N VAL A 115 -22.43 21.84 -3.30
CA VAL A 115 -23.08 21.91 -1.97
C VAL A 115 -22.38 22.90 -1.04
N LEU A 116 -21.06 22.94 -1.06
CA LEU A 116 -20.28 23.87 -0.23
C LEU A 116 -20.52 25.34 -0.60
N GLN A 117 -20.84 25.64 -1.87
CA GLN A 117 -21.07 26.99 -2.36
C GLN A 117 -22.54 27.45 -2.27
N THR A 118 -23.49 26.51 -2.36
CA THR A 118 -24.91 26.85 -2.51
C THR A 118 -25.75 26.58 -1.27
N MET A 119 -25.29 25.68 -0.37
CA MET A 119 -26.08 25.29 0.81
C MET A 119 -25.47 25.82 2.10
N GLU A 120 -26.32 26.11 3.08
CA GLU A 120 -25.94 26.60 4.40
C GLU A 120 -26.63 25.77 5.51
N GLY A 121 -26.10 25.88 6.73
CA GLY A 121 -26.69 25.27 7.91
C GLY A 121 -26.62 23.74 7.94
N THR A 122 -27.67 23.12 8.50
CA THR A 122 -27.74 21.67 8.73
C THR A 122 -27.77 20.85 7.46
N SER A 123 -28.37 21.35 6.39
CA SER A 123 -28.42 20.68 5.08
C SER A 123 -27.01 20.47 4.49
N ARG A 124 -26.16 21.50 4.57
CA ARG A 124 -24.74 21.39 4.13
C ARG A 124 -24.00 20.27 4.85
N ILE A 125 -24.15 20.18 6.18
CA ILE A 125 -23.49 19.15 6.99
C ILE A 125 -23.97 17.75 6.60
N LEU A 126 -25.28 17.59 6.40
CA LEU A 126 -25.89 16.31 6.04
C LEU A 126 -25.41 15.82 4.66
N PHE A 127 -25.41 16.67 3.64
CA PHE A 127 -24.92 16.30 2.30
C PHE A 127 -23.42 16.01 2.30
N CYS A 128 -22.59 16.80 3.00
CA CYS A 128 -21.16 16.50 3.16
C CYS A 128 -20.94 15.14 3.83
N GLY A 129 -21.71 14.79 4.84
CA GLY A 129 -21.65 13.47 5.49
C GLY A 129 -21.96 12.32 4.51
N ILE A 130 -23.01 12.48 3.68
CA ILE A 130 -23.35 11.49 2.63
C ILE A 130 -22.18 11.31 1.65
N TYR A 131 -21.57 12.40 1.18
CA TYR A 131 -20.44 12.32 0.24
C TYR A 131 -19.21 11.65 0.83
N VAL A 132 -18.92 11.88 2.11
CA VAL A 132 -17.83 11.19 2.82
C VAL A 132 -18.11 9.68 2.87
N VAL A 133 -19.32 9.26 3.21
CA VAL A 133 -19.68 7.83 3.23
C VAL A 133 -19.56 7.19 1.85
N LEU A 134 -20.06 7.86 0.81
CA LEU A 134 -19.95 7.38 -0.57
C LEU A 134 -18.47 7.26 -1.00
N PHE A 135 -17.64 8.23 -0.68
CA PHE A 135 -16.21 8.20 -0.95
C PHE A 135 -15.50 7.03 -0.24
N LEU A 136 -15.85 6.77 1.03
CA LEU A 136 -15.32 5.63 1.78
C LEU A 136 -15.70 4.29 1.14
N ILE A 137 -16.95 4.15 0.69
CA ILE A 137 -17.40 2.93 0.00
C ILE A 137 -16.61 2.74 -1.32
N LEU A 138 -16.48 3.79 -2.13
CA LEU A 138 -15.71 3.73 -3.39
C LEU A 138 -14.23 3.40 -3.14
N SER A 139 -13.62 4.00 -2.13
CA SER A 139 -12.25 3.70 -1.71
C SER A 139 -12.10 2.25 -1.30
N GLY A 140 -13.04 1.70 -0.52
CA GLY A 140 -13.05 0.29 -0.13
C GLY A 140 -13.18 -0.65 -1.32
N ILE A 141 -14.10 -0.37 -2.26
CA ILE A 141 -14.25 -1.14 -3.49
C ILE A 141 -12.93 -1.16 -4.27
N PHE A 142 -12.27 -0.01 -4.41
CA PHE A 142 -10.98 0.09 -5.09
C PHE A 142 -9.89 -0.76 -4.43
N GLN A 143 -9.73 -0.64 -3.11
CA GLN A 143 -8.72 -1.36 -2.34
C GLN A 143 -8.92 -2.89 -2.43
N TYR A 144 -10.14 -3.38 -2.22
CA TYR A 144 -10.44 -4.82 -2.30
C TYR A 144 -10.40 -5.35 -3.73
N SER A 145 -10.82 -4.56 -4.73
CA SER A 145 -10.72 -4.96 -6.12
C SER A 145 -9.26 -5.11 -6.56
N ALA A 146 -8.38 -4.23 -6.12
CA ALA A 146 -6.95 -4.34 -6.39
C ALA A 146 -6.34 -5.60 -5.72
N PHE A 147 -6.71 -5.87 -4.46
CA PHE A 147 -6.25 -7.05 -3.72
C PHE A 147 -6.69 -8.35 -4.41
N ILE A 148 -7.95 -8.46 -4.84
CA ILE A 148 -8.46 -9.62 -5.56
C ILE A 148 -7.81 -9.73 -6.95
N ALA A 149 -7.60 -8.61 -7.68
CA ALA A 149 -6.94 -8.59 -8.99
C ALA A 149 -5.52 -9.13 -8.94
N ALA A 150 -4.81 -8.84 -7.86
CA ALA A 150 -3.45 -9.31 -7.64
C ALA A 150 -3.40 -10.85 -7.53
N LYS A 151 -4.39 -11.45 -6.87
CA LYS A 151 -4.43 -12.89 -6.58
C LYS A 151 -5.16 -13.74 -7.65
N THR A 152 -6.15 -13.18 -8.33
CA THR A 152 -7.04 -13.94 -9.22
C THR A 152 -6.63 -13.81 -10.69
N GLU A 153 -6.57 -14.94 -11.43
CA GLU A 153 -6.25 -14.93 -12.85
C GLU A 153 -7.45 -14.65 -13.76
N LYS A 154 -8.65 -14.96 -13.31
CA LYS A 154 -9.84 -14.90 -14.14
C LYS A 154 -10.74 -13.74 -13.74
N TRP A 155 -11.00 -12.85 -14.71
CA TRP A 155 -12.08 -11.87 -14.61
C TRP A 155 -13.43 -12.57 -14.58
N ASN A 156 -14.18 -12.42 -13.47
CA ASN A 156 -15.55 -12.88 -13.35
C ASN A 156 -16.47 -11.70 -12.99
N LYS A 157 -17.75 -11.77 -13.40
CA LYS A 157 -18.77 -10.75 -13.07
C LYS A 157 -18.95 -10.56 -11.56
N ASP A 158 -18.70 -11.61 -10.79
CA ASP A 158 -18.78 -11.59 -9.32
C ASP A 158 -17.65 -10.80 -8.63
N TYR A 159 -16.62 -10.44 -9.37
CA TYR A 159 -15.45 -9.72 -8.88
C TYR A 159 -15.81 -8.39 -8.20
N LEU A 160 -16.57 -7.54 -8.88
CA LEU A 160 -17.02 -6.26 -8.33
C LEU A 160 -17.98 -6.45 -7.15
N LYS A 161 -18.88 -7.44 -7.26
CA LYS A 161 -19.81 -7.80 -6.19
C LYS A 161 -19.07 -8.26 -4.94
N ASN A 162 -18.06 -9.11 -5.10
CA ASN A 162 -17.24 -9.59 -3.99
C ASN A 162 -16.44 -8.43 -3.34
N SER A 163 -15.85 -7.55 -4.17
CA SER A 163 -15.14 -6.37 -3.66
C SER A 163 -16.06 -5.43 -2.88
N PHE A 164 -17.29 -5.21 -3.36
CA PHE A 164 -18.29 -4.41 -2.66
C PHE A 164 -18.74 -5.05 -1.34
N LEU A 165 -19.02 -6.36 -1.35
CA LEU A 165 -19.40 -7.09 -0.13
C LEU A 165 -18.29 -7.06 0.91
N LEU A 166 -17.02 -7.23 0.49
CA LEU A 166 -15.87 -7.15 1.38
C LEU A 166 -15.68 -5.73 1.96
N ALA A 167 -15.88 -4.70 1.13
CA ALA A 167 -15.82 -3.31 1.58
C ALA A 167 -16.85 -3.02 2.66
N LEU A 168 -18.07 -3.54 2.53
CA LEU A 168 -19.11 -3.41 3.54
C LEU A 168 -18.85 -4.27 4.78
N ALA A 169 -18.46 -5.54 4.60
CA ALA A 169 -18.19 -6.46 5.70
C ALA A 169 -17.03 -5.99 6.59
N LYS A 170 -16.04 -5.30 6.01
CA LYS A 170 -14.85 -4.77 6.70
C LYS A 170 -14.81 -3.24 6.69
N PHE A 171 -15.98 -2.60 6.74
CA PHE A 171 -16.12 -1.14 6.68
C PHE A 171 -15.23 -0.38 7.68
N PRO A 172 -15.12 -0.76 8.98
CA PRO A 172 -14.22 -0.07 9.89
C PRO A 172 -12.76 -0.15 9.47
N LEU A 173 -12.34 -1.24 8.82
CA LEU A 173 -11.00 -1.38 8.28
C LEU A 173 -10.80 -0.46 7.06
N VAL A 174 -11.81 -0.33 6.19
CA VAL A 174 -11.80 0.62 5.05
C VAL A 174 -11.63 2.05 5.56
N ILE A 175 -12.33 2.45 6.61
CA ILE A 175 -12.16 3.77 7.22
C ILE A 175 -10.70 3.99 7.65
N LEU A 176 -10.15 3.04 8.41
CA LEU A 176 -8.79 3.13 8.93
C LEU A 176 -7.75 3.24 7.79
N THR A 177 -7.84 2.38 6.78
CA THR A 177 -6.89 2.36 5.66
C THR A 177 -7.05 3.56 4.73
N THR A 178 -8.27 4.06 4.53
CA THR A 178 -8.53 5.28 3.77
C THR A 178 -8.03 6.51 4.51
N LEU A 179 -8.23 6.61 5.82
CA LEU A 179 -7.67 7.69 6.64
C LEU A 179 -6.15 7.68 6.63
N LEU A 180 -5.53 6.51 6.73
CA LEU A 180 -4.07 6.37 6.65
C LEU A 180 -3.53 6.84 5.30
N SER A 181 -4.17 6.47 4.20
CA SER A 181 -3.80 6.90 2.86
C SER A 181 -4.08 8.41 2.63
N ALA A 182 -5.20 8.92 3.16
CA ALA A 182 -5.58 10.32 3.06
C ALA A 182 -4.68 11.24 3.90
N SER A 183 -4.20 10.79 5.05
CA SER A 183 -3.27 11.58 5.90
C SER A 183 -1.99 11.91 5.14
N VAL A 184 -1.53 11.00 4.31
CA VAL A 184 -0.40 11.18 3.43
C VAL A 184 -0.67 12.28 2.40
N LEU A 185 -1.84 12.28 1.75
CA LEU A 185 -2.24 13.31 0.78
C LEU A 185 -2.47 14.69 1.43
N SER A 186 -2.97 14.72 2.66
CA SER A 186 -3.26 15.99 3.35
C SER A 186 -1.99 16.80 3.65
N VAL A 187 -0.87 16.14 3.91
CA VAL A 187 0.42 16.81 4.14
C VAL A 187 0.88 17.55 2.87
N LEU A 188 0.62 17.00 1.68
CA LEU A 188 0.94 17.67 0.40
C LEU A 188 0.16 18.97 0.20
N MET A 189 -1.05 19.05 0.75
CA MET A 189 -1.92 20.23 0.58
C MET A 189 -1.57 21.37 1.55
N MET A 190 -0.78 21.13 2.59
CA MET A 190 -0.51 22.13 3.62
C MET A 190 0.45 23.26 3.19
N SER A 191 1.47 22.97 2.36
CA SER A 191 2.44 23.99 1.95
C SER A 191 3.26 23.56 0.74
N VAL A 192 3.35 24.42 -0.28
CA VAL A 192 4.21 24.22 -1.46
C VAL A 192 5.69 24.12 -1.05
N SER A 193 6.12 24.92 -0.07
CA SER A 193 7.50 24.88 0.44
C SER A 193 7.82 23.52 1.09
N LEU A 194 6.90 23.00 1.91
CA LEU A 194 7.06 21.69 2.54
C LEU A 194 7.12 20.56 1.49
N MET A 195 6.33 20.69 0.42
CA MET A 195 6.31 19.74 -0.69
C MET A 195 7.69 19.61 -1.35
N PHE A 196 8.38 20.72 -1.62
CA PHE A 196 9.72 20.69 -2.22
C PHE A 196 10.76 20.04 -1.31
N HIS A 197 10.73 20.28 -0.01
CA HIS A 197 11.67 19.67 0.94
C HIS A 197 11.40 18.19 1.16
N MET A 198 10.14 17.77 1.09
CA MET A 198 9.73 16.37 1.26
C MET A 198 9.74 15.55 -0.04
N LEU A 199 10.01 16.18 -1.18
CA LEU A 199 9.96 15.56 -2.51
C LEU A 199 10.80 14.26 -2.61
N PRO A 200 12.04 14.16 -2.08
CA PRO A 200 12.80 12.91 -2.07
C PRO A 200 12.12 11.81 -1.25
N VAL A 201 11.57 12.15 -0.08
CA VAL A 201 10.87 11.20 0.80
C VAL A 201 9.57 10.72 0.15
N ILE A 202 8.83 11.65 -0.50
CA ILE A 202 7.62 11.35 -1.26
C ILE A 202 7.95 10.37 -2.38
N PHE A 203 9.00 10.62 -3.14
CA PHE A 203 9.40 9.78 -4.26
C PHE A 203 9.80 8.37 -3.83
N LEU A 204 10.38 8.22 -2.62
CA LEU A 204 10.88 6.94 -2.13
C LEU A 204 9.84 6.14 -1.32
N PHE A 205 8.98 6.80 -0.53
CA PHE A 205 8.22 6.09 0.51
C PHE A 205 6.73 6.44 0.60
N TRP A 206 6.29 7.49 -0.09
CA TRP A 206 5.00 8.11 0.16
C TRP A 206 3.80 7.18 0.00
N PHE A 207 3.77 6.39 -1.07
CA PHE A 207 2.68 5.46 -1.32
C PHE A 207 2.93 4.10 -0.68
N SER A 208 4.19 3.67 -0.61
CA SER A 208 4.54 2.32 -0.17
C SER A 208 4.39 2.13 1.34
N CYS A 209 4.80 3.09 2.18
CA CYS A 209 4.69 2.93 3.64
C CYS A 209 3.25 2.74 4.14
N PRO A 210 2.28 3.63 3.80
CA PRO A 210 0.89 3.43 4.22
C PRO A 210 0.28 2.18 3.58
N ALA A 211 0.62 1.87 2.32
CA ALA A 211 0.12 0.68 1.65
C ALA A 211 0.63 -0.61 2.31
N TYR A 212 1.88 -0.66 2.75
CA TYR A 212 2.43 -1.81 3.47
C TYR A 212 1.64 -2.11 4.74
N VAL A 213 1.34 -1.09 5.54
CA VAL A 213 0.50 -1.25 6.74
C VAL A 213 -0.92 -1.67 6.36
N CYS A 214 -1.53 -1.06 5.33
CA CYS A 214 -2.86 -1.39 4.86
C CYS A 214 -2.96 -2.84 4.39
N VAL A 215 -1.99 -3.32 3.61
CA VAL A 215 -1.95 -4.71 3.11
C VAL A 215 -1.84 -5.69 4.27
N GLY A 216 -0.99 -5.42 5.26
CA GLY A 216 -0.89 -6.26 6.46
C GLY A 216 -2.20 -6.36 7.25
N LEU A 217 -2.94 -5.25 7.36
CA LEU A 217 -4.25 -5.21 8.00
C LEU A 217 -5.32 -5.95 7.17
N HIS A 218 -5.37 -5.74 5.85
CA HIS A 218 -6.29 -6.43 4.96
C HIS A 218 -6.04 -7.94 4.97
N ARG A 219 -4.78 -8.37 4.91
CA ARG A 219 -4.41 -9.78 4.97
C ARG A 219 -4.93 -10.45 6.25
N LYS A 220 -4.68 -9.85 7.42
CA LYS A 220 -5.19 -10.37 8.70
C LYS A 220 -6.71 -10.48 8.74
N ALA A 221 -7.41 -9.55 8.09
CA ALA A 221 -8.86 -9.52 8.05
C ALA A 221 -9.47 -10.47 7.01
N LEU A 222 -8.78 -10.73 5.90
CA LEU A 222 -9.26 -11.56 4.78
C LEU A 222 -8.92 -13.03 4.93
N LYS A 223 -7.76 -13.38 5.52
CA LYS A 223 -7.33 -14.77 5.70
C LYS A 223 -8.41 -15.68 6.30
N PRO A 224 -9.18 -15.28 7.35
CA PRO A 224 -10.25 -16.11 7.89
C PRO A 224 -11.51 -16.17 7.01
N LEU A 225 -11.72 -15.24 6.07
CA LEU A 225 -12.91 -15.16 5.22
C LEU A 225 -12.73 -15.84 3.87
N LEU A 226 -11.53 -15.81 3.33
CA LEU A 226 -11.18 -16.29 2.00
C LEU A 226 -9.88 -17.10 2.06
N PRO A 227 -9.87 -18.26 2.75
CA PRO A 227 -8.66 -19.08 2.89
C PRO A 227 -8.11 -19.54 1.54
N GLU A 228 -9.00 -19.73 0.54
CA GLU A 228 -8.63 -20.16 -0.81
C GLU A 228 -7.67 -19.18 -1.52
N LEU A 229 -7.75 -17.87 -1.22
CA LEU A 229 -6.85 -16.87 -1.80
C LEU A 229 -5.43 -16.90 -1.20
N PHE A 230 -5.23 -17.63 -0.11
CA PHE A 230 -3.98 -17.70 0.63
C PHE A 230 -3.40 -19.12 0.69
N SER A 231 -4.06 -20.11 0.11
CA SER A 231 -3.63 -21.52 0.13
C SER A 231 -2.32 -21.77 -0.63
N GLU A 232 -2.05 -20.99 -1.68
CA GLU A 232 -0.81 -21.08 -2.45
C GLU A 232 0.41 -20.47 -1.74
N GLU A 233 0.21 -19.80 -0.61
CA GLU A 233 1.28 -19.15 0.15
C GLU A 233 1.87 -20.07 1.24
N GLU A 234 1.25 -21.23 1.50
CA GLU A 234 1.65 -22.17 2.57
C GLU A 234 2.41 -23.39 2.04
N GLU A 235 2.55 -23.53 0.71
CA GLU A 235 3.38 -24.54 0.04
C GLU A 235 4.75 -23.98 -0.33
#